data_654f54621292e334467f0ff5391c55fc
#
_entry.id   654f54621292e334467f0ff5391c55fc
#
_cell.length_a   1.000
_cell.length_b   1.000
_cell.length_c   1.000
_cell.angle_alpha   90.00
_cell.angle_beta   90.00
_cell.angle_gamma   90.00
#
_symmetry.space_group_name_H-M   'P 1'
#
loop_
_entity.id
_entity.type
_entity.pdbx_description
1 polymer ?
#
loop_
_entity_poly.entity_id
_entity_poly.type
_entity_poly.pdbx_seq_one_letter_code
_entity_poly.pdbx_strand_id
1 'polypeptide(L)'
;MSITDALGTEHAPAEGPVRIASLVPSLTETLFALGLGDQVVARTGFCIHPRDGVRGVPKVGGTKTVNLARLRALAPTHCLVNVDENELHMVDALRAFVPHVVVTHPAAPQDNLSLFALLGALFDRDAAAVVLTARWQAAQDALLRTPHTPCRVLYLIWKDPWMTVARGTYISQMLALIGAHTWPTIEAPASGAARYPQVDWAPAA
;
A
#
# COMPACT_ATOMS: atom_id res chain seq x y z
N MET A 1 -19.16 0.15 13.40
CA MET A 1 -17.95 -0.69 13.25
C MET A 1 -16.77 0.16 13.71
N SER A 2 -15.83 -0.41 14.48
CA SER A 2 -14.60 0.28 14.84
C SER A 2 -13.72 0.42 13.58
N ILE A 3 -13.21 1.62 13.32
CA ILE A 3 -12.28 1.90 12.22
C ILE A 3 -10.87 1.66 12.78
N THR A 4 -10.38 0.42 12.64
CA THR A 4 -9.11 0.00 13.26
C THR A 4 -8.06 -0.23 12.18
N ASP A 5 -6.87 0.34 12.33
CA ASP A 5 -5.75 0.20 11.40
C ASP A 5 -4.94 -1.09 11.65
N ALA A 6 -3.89 -1.31 10.85
CA ALA A 6 -3.06 -2.51 10.91
C ALA A 6 -2.24 -2.65 12.20
N LEU A 7 -2.10 -1.59 12.99
CA LEU A 7 -1.45 -1.63 14.32
C LEU A 7 -2.46 -1.71 15.46
N GLY A 8 -3.76 -1.86 15.17
CA GLY A 8 -4.81 -1.88 16.18
C GLY A 8 -5.19 -0.49 16.72
N THR A 9 -4.75 0.59 16.05
CA THR A 9 -5.15 1.95 16.41
C THR A 9 -6.58 2.19 15.94
N GLU A 10 -7.44 2.65 16.84
CA GLU A 10 -8.80 3.07 16.52
C GLU A 10 -8.83 4.49 16.00
N HIS A 11 -9.58 4.70 14.92
CA HIS A 11 -9.78 6.00 14.30
C HIS A 11 -11.27 6.36 14.32
N ALA A 12 -11.57 7.62 14.56
CA ALA A 12 -12.91 8.16 14.33
C ALA A 12 -13.07 8.54 12.85
N PRO A 13 -14.29 8.54 12.30
CA PRO A 13 -14.55 9.16 11.01
C PRO A 13 -14.00 10.58 10.96
N ALA A 14 -13.41 10.96 9.82
CA ALA A 14 -12.81 12.27 9.66
C ALA A 14 -13.89 13.37 9.71
N GLU A 15 -13.66 14.36 10.54
CA GLU A 15 -14.54 15.53 10.68
C GLU A 15 -13.89 16.78 10.09
N GLY A 16 -14.70 17.62 9.45
CA GLY A 16 -14.26 18.89 8.88
C GLY A 16 -13.36 18.75 7.64
N PRO A 17 -12.55 19.77 7.34
CA PRO A 17 -11.69 19.76 6.15
C PRO A 17 -10.58 18.70 6.25
N VAL A 18 -10.61 17.72 5.35
CA VAL A 18 -9.62 16.64 5.29
C VAL A 18 -8.45 17.03 4.41
N ARG A 19 -7.22 16.81 4.91
CA ARG A 19 -5.95 17.03 4.20
C ARG A 19 -5.09 15.77 4.33
N ILE A 20 -4.97 15.00 3.25
CA ILE A 20 -4.37 13.67 3.27
C ILE A 20 -2.94 13.72 2.73
N ALA A 21 -1.99 13.23 3.50
CA ALA A 21 -0.67 12.85 3.02
C ALA A 21 -0.66 11.36 2.68
N SER A 22 -0.32 11.01 1.45
CA SER A 22 -0.20 9.62 1.01
C SER A 22 1.26 9.28 0.75
N LEU A 23 1.83 8.40 1.57
CA LEU A 23 3.26 8.06 1.50
C LEU A 23 3.56 6.78 0.73
N VAL A 24 2.54 6.19 0.09
CA VAL A 24 2.65 4.94 -0.66
C VAL A 24 1.89 5.04 -1.99
N PRO A 25 2.47 4.56 -3.11
CA PRO A 25 1.84 4.65 -4.44
C PRO A 25 0.44 4.03 -4.50
N SER A 26 0.26 2.81 -4.03
CA SER A 26 -1.02 2.10 -4.07
C SER A 26 -2.11 2.81 -3.25
N LEU A 27 -1.76 3.37 -2.09
CA LEU A 27 -2.69 4.15 -1.28
C LEU A 27 -3.10 5.45 -1.99
N THR A 28 -2.15 6.10 -2.69
CA THR A 28 -2.46 7.27 -3.51
C THR A 28 -3.49 6.93 -4.58
N GLU A 29 -3.28 5.85 -5.34
CA GLU A 29 -4.24 5.40 -6.38
C GLU A 29 -5.61 5.06 -5.78
N THR A 30 -5.63 4.38 -4.63
CA THR A 30 -6.88 4.05 -3.91
C THR A 30 -7.63 5.32 -3.48
N LEU A 31 -6.94 6.33 -2.95
CA LEU A 31 -7.57 7.60 -2.59
C LEU A 31 -8.24 8.28 -3.80
N PHE A 32 -7.54 8.33 -4.93
CA PHE A 32 -8.13 8.87 -6.17
C PHE A 32 -9.32 8.06 -6.64
N ALA A 33 -9.27 6.73 -6.55
CA ALA A 33 -10.37 5.85 -6.90
C ALA A 33 -11.59 6.00 -5.97
N LEU A 34 -11.37 6.40 -4.72
CA LEU A 34 -12.42 6.76 -3.74
C LEU A 34 -12.96 8.20 -3.93
N GLY A 35 -12.46 8.95 -4.90
CA GLY A 35 -12.87 10.34 -5.12
C GLY A 35 -12.30 11.34 -4.11
N LEU A 36 -11.16 11.00 -3.49
CA LEU A 36 -10.46 11.82 -2.48
C LEU A 36 -9.25 12.58 -3.05
N GLY A 37 -9.10 12.62 -4.38
CA GLY A 37 -7.93 13.21 -5.02
C GLY A 37 -7.68 14.67 -4.64
N ASP A 38 -8.73 15.48 -4.51
CA ASP A 38 -8.64 16.91 -4.14
C ASP A 38 -8.21 17.12 -2.68
N GLN A 39 -8.38 16.11 -1.83
CA GLN A 39 -7.92 16.14 -0.44
C GLN A 39 -6.46 15.69 -0.28
N VAL A 40 -5.82 15.14 -1.32
CA VAL A 40 -4.42 14.72 -1.26
C VAL A 40 -3.51 15.95 -1.36
N VAL A 41 -2.91 16.34 -0.23
CA VAL A 41 -2.05 17.52 -0.12
C VAL A 41 -0.55 17.21 -0.17
N ALA A 42 -0.16 15.93 -0.01
CA ALA A 42 1.22 15.49 -0.08
C ALA A 42 1.32 14.07 -0.60
N ARG A 43 2.40 13.77 -1.33
CA ARG A 43 2.72 12.43 -1.82
C ARG A 43 4.21 12.17 -1.89
N THR A 44 4.63 10.92 -2.02
CA THR A 44 6.04 10.61 -2.33
C THR A 44 6.34 10.83 -3.81
N GLY A 45 7.63 10.84 -4.15
CA GLY A 45 8.08 10.90 -5.54
C GLY A 45 7.64 9.69 -6.39
N PHE A 46 7.37 8.56 -5.74
CA PHE A 46 6.94 7.30 -6.37
C PHE A 46 5.43 7.22 -6.62
N CYS A 47 4.62 8.06 -5.99
CA CYS A 47 3.18 8.17 -6.26
C CYS A 47 2.94 8.91 -7.59
N ILE A 48 3.06 8.20 -8.70
CA ILE A 48 3.00 8.77 -10.06
C ILE A 48 1.67 8.56 -10.78
N HIS A 49 0.75 7.86 -10.14
CA HIS A 49 -0.59 7.58 -10.66
C HIS A 49 -1.70 8.06 -9.70
N PRO A 50 -2.87 8.46 -10.27
CA PRO A 50 -3.14 8.72 -11.67
C PRO A 50 -2.36 9.97 -12.15
N ARG A 51 -1.72 9.91 -13.32
CA ARG A 51 -0.74 10.91 -13.80
C ARG A 51 -1.23 12.35 -13.71
N ASP A 52 -2.43 12.60 -14.19
CA ASP A 52 -2.98 13.96 -14.21
C ASP A 52 -3.43 14.40 -12.82
N GLY A 53 -3.99 13.50 -12.02
CA GLY A 53 -4.45 13.80 -10.66
C GLY A 53 -3.31 14.18 -9.72
N VAL A 54 -2.17 13.49 -9.80
CA VAL A 54 -1.04 13.75 -8.89
C VAL A 54 -0.11 14.88 -9.35
N ARG A 55 -0.31 15.44 -10.56
CA ARG A 55 0.61 16.43 -11.16
C ARG A 55 0.84 17.64 -10.26
N GLY A 56 -0.23 18.18 -9.68
CA GLY A 56 -0.21 19.35 -8.79
C GLY A 56 0.11 19.04 -7.33
N VAL A 57 0.14 17.78 -6.93
CA VAL A 57 0.32 17.40 -5.53
C VAL A 57 1.81 17.47 -5.12
N PRO A 58 2.17 18.23 -4.07
CA PRO A 58 3.54 18.39 -3.59
C PRO A 58 4.21 17.05 -3.25
N LYS A 59 5.46 16.87 -3.72
CA LYS A 59 6.31 15.72 -3.37
C LYS A 59 7.04 15.97 -2.06
N VAL A 60 7.02 15.01 -1.16
CA VAL A 60 7.66 15.09 0.17
C VAL A 60 8.82 14.08 0.36
N GLY A 61 9.39 13.58 -0.70
CA GLY A 61 10.52 12.63 -0.66
C GLY A 61 10.15 11.25 -1.16
N GLY A 62 10.87 10.22 -0.72
CA GLY A 62 10.61 8.81 -1.01
C GLY A 62 9.78 8.13 0.09
N THR A 63 9.48 6.84 -0.09
CA THR A 63 8.71 6.06 0.92
C THR A 63 9.50 5.86 2.21
N LYS A 64 10.84 5.71 2.13
CA LYS A 64 11.73 5.55 3.29
C LYS A 64 12.44 6.85 3.69
N THR A 65 12.42 7.87 2.85
CA THR A 65 13.14 9.13 3.04
C THR A 65 12.20 10.32 2.89
N VAL A 66 11.25 10.44 3.82
CA VAL A 66 10.26 11.53 3.81
C VAL A 66 10.87 12.80 4.38
N ASN A 67 10.69 13.92 3.70
CA ASN A 67 11.03 15.24 4.23
C ASN A 67 9.94 15.71 5.20
N LEU A 68 10.13 15.43 6.49
CA LEU A 68 9.15 15.73 7.55
C LEU A 68 8.89 17.23 7.69
N ALA A 69 9.89 18.10 7.48
CA ALA A 69 9.71 19.55 7.57
C ALA A 69 8.77 20.05 6.47
N ARG A 70 8.97 19.56 5.22
CA ARG A 70 8.10 19.89 4.09
C ARG A 70 6.69 19.33 4.30
N LEU A 71 6.57 18.12 4.82
CA LEU A 71 5.29 17.49 5.10
C LEU A 71 4.53 18.28 6.18
N ARG A 72 5.20 18.67 7.26
CA ARG A 72 4.62 19.49 8.33
C ARG A 72 4.11 20.84 7.80
N ALA A 73 4.85 21.50 6.91
CA ALA A 73 4.42 22.76 6.29
C ALA A 73 3.13 22.64 5.45
N LEU A 74 2.82 21.45 4.96
CA LEU A 74 1.57 21.15 4.24
C LEU A 74 0.39 20.89 5.18
N ALA A 75 0.61 20.86 6.49
CA ALA A 75 -0.40 20.70 7.54
C ALA A 75 -1.42 19.57 7.24
N PRO A 76 -1.00 18.31 7.02
CA PRO A 76 -1.93 17.21 6.82
C PRO A 76 -2.70 16.90 8.11
N THR A 77 -3.99 16.60 7.99
CA THR A 77 -4.81 16.07 9.08
C THR A 77 -4.65 14.55 9.21
N HIS A 78 -4.45 13.87 8.07
CA HIS A 78 -4.27 12.43 7.99
C HIS A 78 -3.01 12.09 7.20
N CYS A 79 -2.30 11.06 7.64
CA CYS A 79 -1.15 10.51 6.91
C CYS A 79 -1.34 9.00 6.75
N LEU A 80 -1.36 8.53 5.50
CA LEU A 80 -1.48 7.10 5.19
C LEU A 80 -0.10 6.51 4.93
N VAL A 81 0.23 5.44 5.64
CA VAL A 81 1.50 4.71 5.59
C VAL A 81 1.27 3.20 5.47
N ASN A 82 2.31 2.46 5.08
CA ASN A 82 2.27 1.00 4.97
C ASN A 82 3.47 0.38 5.68
N VAL A 83 3.25 -0.74 6.37
CA VAL A 83 4.27 -1.45 7.17
C VAL A 83 5.48 -1.88 6.35
N ASP A 84 5.29 -2.35 5.11
CA ASP A 84 6.38 -2.83 4.26
C ASP A 84 7.15 -1.69 3.56
N GLU A 85 6.51 -0.53 3.41
CA GLU A 85 7.05 0.60 2.63
C GLU A 85 7.66 1.69 3.50
N ASN A 86 7.11 1.90 4.71
CA ASN A 86 7.49 2.99 5.58
C ASN A 86 8.12 2.48 6.88
N GLU A 87 9.18 3.10 7.33
CA GLU A 87 9.89 2.68 8.53
C GLU A 87 9.16 3.11 9.81
N LEU A 88 9.17 2.26 10.85
CA LEU A 88 8.43 2.50 12.09
C LEU A 88 8.83 3.83 12.76
N HIS A 89 10.14 4.14 12.82
CA HIS A 89 10.61 5.39 13.41
C HIS A 89 10.06 6.64 12.72
N MET A 90 9.76 6.56 11.41
CA MET A 90 9.11 7.63 10.67
C MET A 90 7.64 7.79 11.09
N VAL A 91 6.95 6.69 11.36
CA VAL A 91 5.56 6.71 11.85
C VAL A 91 5.49 7.45 13.18
N ASP A 92 6.42 7.20 14.10
CA ASP A 92 6.49 7.88 15.38
C ASP A 92 6.78 9.38 15.21
N ALA A 93 7.67 9.73 14.29
CA ALA A 93 7.96 11.14 13.97
C ALA A 93 6.75 11.85 13.34
N LEU A 94 5.94 11.16 12.54
CA LEU A 94 4.70 11.69 11.96
C LEU A 94 3.65 11.98 13.04
N ARG A 95 3.48 11.08 14.00
CA ARG A 95 2.54 11.26 15.12
C ARG A 95 2.79 12.50 15.97
N ALA A 96 4.02 13.05 15.93
CA ALA A 96 4.35 14.27 16.64
C ALA A 96 3.69 15.55 16.06
N PHE A 97 3.15 15.50 14.82
CA PHE A 97 2.54 16.66 14.18
C PHE A 97 1.36 16.36 13.24
N VAL A 98 1.09 15.10 12.93
CA VAL A 98 -0.10 14.69 12.17
C VAL A 98 -1.12 14.14 13.15
N PRO A 99 -2.33 14.69 13.23
CA PRO A 99 -3.36 14.24 14.15
C PRO A 99 -3.72 12.76 13.98
N HIS A 100 -3.82 12.28 12.73
CA HIS A 100 -4.21 10.92 12.43
C HIS A 100 -3.20 10.24 11.49
N VAL A 101 -2.40 9.33 12.02
CA VAL A 101 -1.51 8.46 11.23
C VAL A 101 -2.15 7.10 11.12
N VAL A 102 -2.56 6.73 9.91
CA VAL A 102 -3.27 5.47 9.60
C VAL A 102 -2.29 4.50 8.99
N VAL A 103 -2.05 3.39 9.65
CA VAL A 103 -1.09 2.37 9.23
C VAL A 103 -1.82 1.24 8.52
N THR A 104 -1.40 0.92 7.31
CA THR A 104 -1.97 -0.16 6.50
C THR A 104 -0.97 -1.28 6.30
N HIS A 105 -1.43 -2.51 6.11
CA HIS A 105 -0.58 -3.66 5.82
C HIS A 105 -1.33 -4.73 5.00
N PRO A 106 -1.78 -4.45 3.78
CA PRO A 106 -2.29 -5.50 2.91
C PRO A 106 -1.14 -6.44 2.52
N ALA A 107 -1.17 -7.68 3.01
CA ALA A 107 -0.18 -8.72 2.73
C ALA A 107 -0.65 -9.68 1.61
N ALA A 108 -1.95 -9.65 1.29
CA ALA A 108 -2.56 -10.43 0.25
C ALA A 108 -3.57 -9.59 -0.56
N PRO A 109 -3.90 -9.98 -1.80
CA PRO A 109 -4.88 -9.25 -2.61
C PRO A 109 -6.25 -9.08 -1.95
N GLN A 110 -6.70 -10.05 -1.16
CA GLN A 110 -7.96 -10.01 -0.42
C GLN A 110 -8.00 -8.92 0.64
N ASP A 111 -6.84 -8.52 1.18
CA ASP A 111 -6.75 -7.49 2.21
C ASP A 111 -7.13 -6.10 1.68
N ASN A 112 -7.18 -5.93 0.35
CA ASN A 112 -7.72 -4.71 -0.25
C ASN A 112 -9.20 -4.48 0.10
N LEU A 113 -9.97 -5.53 0.36
CA LEU A 113 -11.38 -5.38 0.72
C LEU A 113 -11.53 -4.67 2.07
N SER A 114 -10.75 -5.07 3.06
CA SER A 114 -10.72 -4.40 4.36
C SER A 114 -10.08 -3.00 4.28
N LEU A 115 -9.08 -2.80 3.41
CA LEU A 115 -8.49 -1.49 3.15
C LEU A 115 -9.52 -0.51 2.53
N PHE A 116 -10.31 -0.96 1.56
CA PHE A 116 -11.37 -0.11 0.96
C PHE A 116 -12.43 0.25 1.99
N ALA A 117 -12.86 -0.72 2.83
CA ALA A 117 -13.80 -0.47 3.90
C ALA A 117 -13.24 0.50 4.96
N LEU A 118 -11.98 0.32 5.38
CA LEU A 118 -11.28 1.22 6.30
C LEU A 118 -11.29 2.67 5.78
N LEU A 119 -10.81 2.87 4.55
CA LEU A 119 -10.71 4.21 3.97
C LEU A 119 -12.08 4.81 3.64
N GLY A 120 -13.05 3.97 3.23
CA GLY A 120 -14.44 4.38 3.02
C GLY A 120 -15.06 4.94 4.28
N ALA A 121 -15.00 4.19 5.37
CA ALA A 121 -15.55 4.59 6.67
C ALA A 121 -14.82 5.80 7.27
N LEU A 122 -13.48 5.85 7.13
CA LEU A 122 -12.67 6.94 7.66
C LEU A 122 -12.98 8.29 6.99
N PHE A 123 -13.21 8.30 5.68
CA PHE A 123 -13.35 9.52 4.88
C PHE A 123 -14.76 9.75 4.31
N ASP A 124 -15.77 9.07 4.84
CA ASP A 124 -17.15 9.16 4.34
C ASP A 124 -17.24 8.87 2.82
N ARG A 125 -16.70 7.72 2.42
CA ARG A 125 -16.67 7.22 1.04
C ARG A 125 -17.14 5.77 0.93
N ASP A 126 -18.04 5.34 1.81
CA ASP A 126 -18.53 3.96 1.83
C ASP A 126 -19.13 3.51 0.49
N ALA A 127 -19.88 4.37 -0.17
CA ALA A 127 -20.45 4.04 -1.47
C ALA A 127 -19.36 3.78 -2.53
N ALA A 128 -18.27 4.57 -2.55
CA ALA A 128 -17.15 4.37 -3.46
C ALA A 128 -16.37 3.11 -3.09
N ALA A 129 -16.20 2.82 -1.80
CA ALA A 129 -15.56 1.61 -1.31
C ALA A 129 -16.33 0.34 -1.73
N VAL A 130 -17.66 0.37 -1.68
CA VAL A 130 -18.53 -0.72 -2.19
C VAL A 130 -18.32 -0.93 -3.68
N VAL A 131 -18.23 0.12 -4.48
CA VAL A 131 -17.95 0.03 -5.92
C VAL A 131 -16.57 -0.59 -6.19
N LEU A 132 -15.53 -0.17 -5.45
CA LEU A 132 -14.18 -0.76 -5.57
C LEU A 132 -14.19 -2.24 -5.19
N THR A 133 -14.86 -2.59 -4.10
CA THR A 133 -15.04 -3.97 -3.65
C THR A 133 -15.69 -4.84 -4.73
N ALA A 134 -16.78 -4.37 -5.33
CA ALA A 134 -17.47 -5.10 -6.40
C ALA A 134 -16.59 -5.27 -7.64
N ARG A 135 -15.84 -4.25 -8.03
CA ARG A 135 -14.88 -4.33 -9.16
C ARG A 135 -13.76 -5.34 -8.87
N TRP A 136 -13.22 -5.32 -7.65
CA TRP A 136 -12.18 -6.27 -7.24
C TRP A 136 -12.71 -7.72 -7.29
N GLN A 137 -13.90 -7.98 -6.72
CA GLN A 137 -14.53 -9.29 -6.73
C GLN A 137 -14.78 -9.79 -8.16
N ALA A 138 -15.32 -8.94 -9.03
CA ALA A 138 -15.55 -9.29 -10.42
C ALA A 138 -14.25 -9.65 -11.16
N ALA A 139 -13.15 -8.92 -10.90
CA ALA A 139 -11.85 -9.22 -11.48
C ALA A 139 -11.28 -10.55 -10.95
N GLN A 140 -11.40 -10.81 -9.64
CA GLN A 140 -10.98 -12.08 -9.04
C GLN A 140 -11.79 -13.25 -9.61
N ASP A 141 -13.10 -13.14 -9.71
CA ASP A 141 -13.97 -14.17 -10.29
C ASP A 141 -13.61 -14.47 -11.75
N ALA A 142 -13.30 -13.44 -12.54
CA ALA A 142 -12.84 -13.61 -13.92
C ALA A 142 -11.50 -14.35 -13.97
N LEU A 143 -10.57 -14.00 -13.09
CA LEU A 143 -9.26 -14.64 -13.00
C LEU A 143 -9.38 -16.13 -12.61
N LEU A 144 -10.20 -16.44 -11.60
CA LEU A 144 -10.41 -17.81 -11.13
C LEU A 144 -11.09 -18.72 -12.17
N ARG A 145 -11.87 -18.15 -13.11
CA ARG A 145 -12.45 -18.89 -14.24
C ARG A 145 -11.46 -19.14 -15.38
N THR A 146 -10.32 -18.45 -15.38
CA THR A 146 -9.28 -18.60 -16.40
C THR A 146 -8.35 -19.74 -16.01
N PRO A 147 -8.18 -20.79 -16.85
CA PRO A 147 -7.23 -21.85 -16.57
C PRO A 147 -5.80 -21.33 -16.54
N HIS A 148 -5.04 -21.70 -15.52
CA HIS A 148 -3.64 -21.37 -15.39
C HIS A 148 -2.79 -22.63 -15.26
N THR A 149 -1.65 -22.67 -15.95
CA THR A 149 -0.66 -23.74 -15.77
C THR A 149 0.25 -23.38 -14.62
N PRO A 150 0.31 -24.19 -13.54
CA PRO A 150 1.21 -23.93 -12.42
C PRO A 150 2.67 -23.87 -12.88
N CYS A 151 3.38 -22.84 -12.41
CA CYS A 151 4.81 -22.68 -12.68
C CYS A 151 5.55 -22.12 -11.47
N ARG A 152 6.86 -22.29 -11.45
CA ARG A 152 7.75 -21.63 -10.47
C ARG A 152 8.33 -20.39 -11.09
N VAL A 153 8.37 -19.29 -10.32
CA VAL A 153 8.88 -18.00 -10.78
C VAL A 153 9.89 -17.43 -9.79
N LEU A 154 11.02 -16.95 -10.29
CA LEU A 154 11.92 -16.10 -9.54
C LEU A 154 11.53 -14.63 -9.83
N TYR A 155 10.92 -13.98 -8.85
CA TYR A 155 10.50 -12.58 -9.00
C TYR A 155 11.57 -11.67 -8.36
N LEU A 156 12.37 -11.01 -9.19
CA LEU A 156 13.45 -10.16 -8.72
C LEU A 156 12.94 -8.72 -8.50
N ILE A 157 13.20 -8.18 -7.32
CA ILE A 157 12.80 -6.83 -6.92
C ILE A 157 13.95 -5.83 -6.85
N TRP A 158 15.19 -6.33 -6.77
CA TRP A 158 16.39 -5.51 -6.67
C TRP A 158 17.60 -6.22 -7.26
N LYS A 159 18.57 -5.44 -7.71
CA LYS A 159 19.89 -5.89 -8.20
C LYS A 159 20.97 -5.25 -7.34
N ASP A 160 22.04 -6.00 -7.09
CA ASP A 160 23.23 -5.61 -6.29
C ASP A 160 22.90 -5.25 -4.83
N PRO A 161 22.57 -6.29 -4.01
CA PRO A 161 22.46 -7.72 -4.32
C PRO A 161 21.14 -8.07 -5.00
N TRP A 162 21.06 -9.22 -5.67
CA TRP A 162 19.80 -9.75 -6.15
C TRP A 162 18.87 -10.07 -4.99
N MET A 163 17.66 -9.57 -5.03
CA MET A 163 16.63 -9.81 -4.01
C MET A 163 15.33 -10.28 -4.65
N THR A 164 14.63 -11.15 -3.94
CA THR A 164 13.33 -11.69 -4.33
C THR A 164 12.30 -11.45 -3.23
N VAL A 165 11.13 -12.05 -3.36
CA VAL A 165 10.03 -11.98 -2.42
C VAL A 165 9.78 -13.34 -1.77
N ALA A 166 9.63 -13.38 -0.46
CA ALA A 166 9.21 -14.56 0.27
C ALA A 166 7.71 -14.82 0.10
N ARG A 167 7.25 -16.03 0.39
CA ARG A 167 5.83 -16.36 0.47
C ARG A 167 5.17 -15.54 1.58
N GLY A 168 3.87 -15.24 1.43
CA GLY A 168 3.17 -14.37 2.38
C GLY A 168 3.41 -12.86 2.15
N THR A 169 4.19 -12.47 1.11
CA THR A 169 4.22 -11.10 0.63
C THR A 169 3.10 -10.86 -0.37
N TYR A 170 2.66 -9.61 -0.52
CA TYR A 170 1.61 -9.24 -1.46
C TYR A 170 1.92 -9.70 -2.90
N ILE A 171 3.16 -9.50 -3.35
CA ILE A 171 3.60 -9.91 -4.70
C ILE A 171 3.48 -11.43 -4.87
N SER A 172 3.96 -12.22 -3.88
CA SER A 172 3.87 -13.68 -3.95
C SER A 172 2.41 -14.16 -3.97
N GLN A 173 1.54 -13.56 -3.17
CA GLN A 173 0.11 -13.87 -3.15
C GLN A 173 -0.60 -13.48 -4.45
N MET A 174 -0.24 -12.34 -5.06
CA MET A 174 -0.74 -11.94 -6.39
C MET A 174 -0.37 -12.96 -7.46
N LEU A 175 0.89 -13.38 -7.50
CA LEU A 175 1.37 -14.37 -8.46
C LEU A 175 0.69 -15.73 -8.27
N ALA A 176 0.43 -16.13 -7.03
CA ALA A 176 -0.27 -17.38 -6.72
C ALA A 176 -1.69 -17.44 -7.30
N LEU A 177 -2.37 -16.30 -7.51
CA LEU A 177 -3.70 -16.24 -8.13
C LEU A 177 -3.71 -16.80 -9.56
N ILE A 178 -2.58 -16.77 -10.25
CA ILE A 178 -2.41 -17.31 -11.61
C ILE A 178 -1.57 -18.59 -11.63
N GLY A 179 -1.42 -19.27 -10.48
CA GLY A 179 -0.62 -20.49 -10.37
C GLY A 179 0.90 -20.29 -10.46
N ALA A 180 1.38 -19.04 -10.43
CA ALA A 180 2.80 -18.72 -10.42
C ALA A 180 3.33 -18.70 -8.97
N HIS A 181 4.09 -19.75 -8.60
CA HIS A 181 4.62 -19.91 -7.24
C HIS A 181 6.04 -19.38 -7.13
N THR A 182 6.25 -18.43 -6.22
CA THR A 182 7.56 -17.81 -6.02
C THR A 182 8.61 -18.82 -5.54
N TRP A 183 9.82 -18.71 -6.11
CA TRP A 183 11.00 -19.50 -5.77
C TRP A 183 12.17 -18.54 -5.46
N PRO A 184 13.07 -18.89 -4.52
CA PRO A 184 13.02 -20.06 -3.62
C PRO A 184 11.82 -20.01 -2.67
N THR A 185 11.40 -21.20 -2.19
CA THR A 185 10.30 -21.31 -1.24
C THR A 185 10.77 -20.89 0.15
N ILE A 186 10.59 -19.61 0.45
CA ILE A 186 10.95 -18.99 1.73
C ILE A 186 9.69 -18.45 2.37
N GLU A 187 9.38 -18.88 3.58
CA GLU A 187 8.24 -18.34 4.32
C GLU A 187 8.61 -16.98 4.93
N ALA A 188 7.75 -16.00 4.78
CA ALA A 188 7.98 -14.67 5.31
C ALA A 188 7.51 -14.55 6.76
N PRO A 189 8.23 -13.82 7.62
CA PRO A 189 7.66 -13.34 8.87
C PRO A 189 6.55 -12.32 8.58
N ALA A 190 5.77 -11.97 9.61
CA ALA A 190 4.67 -11.02 9.48
C ALA A 190 5.13 -9.64 8.97
N SER A 191 6.37 -9.23 9.28
CA SER A 191 6.94 -7.95 8.84
C SER A 191 8.48 -8.02 8.80
N GLY A 192 9.11 -6.99 8.25
CA GLY A 192 10.55 -6.79 8.27
C GLY A 192 11.28 -7.28 7.02
N ALA A 193 12.60 -7.03 6.99
CA ALA A 193 13.46 -7.23 5.82
C ALA A 193 13.54 -8.69 5.34
N ALA A 194 13.33 -9.66 6.23
CA ALA A 194 13.34 -11.08 5.86
C ALA A 194 12.21 -11.49 4.90
N ARG A 195 11.22 -10.62 4.70
CA ARG A 195 10.18 -10.77 3.66
C ARG A 195 10.74 -10.63 2.25
N TYR A 196 11.92 -10.01 2.11
CA TYR A 196 12.60 -9.69 0.85
C TYR A 196 14.04 -10.21 0.87
N PRO A 197 14.22 -11.55 0.81
CA PRO A 197 15.54 -12.18 0.97
C PRO A 197 16.44 -11.93 -0.24
N GLN A 198 17.75 -11.94 0.03
CA GLN A 198 18.76 -12.00 -1.02
C GLN A 198 18.81 -13.41 -1.61
N VAL A 199 19.14 -13.50 -2.89
CA VAL A 199 19.31 -14.75 -3.63
C VAL A 199 20.58 -14.70 -4.44
N ASP A 200 21.33 -15.80 -4.41
CA ASP A 200 22.43 -16.04 -5.33
C ASP A 200 21.83 -16.52 -6.67
N TRP A 201 21.74 -15.62 -7.60
CA TRP A 201 21.25 -15.92 -8.94
C TRP A 201 22.23 -15.37 -9.97
N ALA A 202 22.77 -16.27 -10.78
CA ALA A 202 23.49 -15.92 -11.97
C ALA A 202 22.63 -16.34 -13.17
N PRO A 203 22.33 -15.44 -14.13
CA PRO A 203 21.73 -15.86 -15.41
C PRO A 203 22.62 -16.91 -16.04
N ALA A 204 22.01 -18.00 -16.55
CA ALA A 204 22.76 -18.93 -17.38
C ALA A 204 23.32 -18.15 -18.57
N ALA A 205 24.63 -18.30 -18.81
CA ALA A 205 25.31 -17.69 -19.94
C ALA A 205 24.80 -18.26 -21.26
#